data_c8762774e1b008b0e90cd6e9effe61c7
#
_entry.id   c8762774e1b008b0e90cd6e9effe61c7
#
_cell.length_a   1.000
_cell.length_b   1.000
_cell.length_c   1.000
_cell.angle_alpha   90.00
_cell.angle_beta   90.00
_cell.angle_gamma   90.00
#
_symmetry.space_group_name_H-M   'P 1'
#
loop_
_entity.id
_entity.type
_entity.pdbx_description
1 polymer ?
#
loop_
_entity_poly.entity_id
_entity_poly.type
_entity_poly.pdbx_seq_one_letter_code
_entity_poly.pdbx_strand_id
1 'polypeptide(L)'
;MSRRRPQRGFTLIELMIAMLIGLFLLGGLLTLVAGMRTTFGMQGGLAQLQDSERLAMTLLADVIQTAGYYPTPTVNTAVTAMPVSGVYTTAGQSLYGTAGAAPGDSITVRYLTAGNDGVIDCTGNTYTVATTLVNTFQLTALGTTPQTYALTCSLNGATAVQLISGVTNLQILYGVKTNTTSSGDSIDSYLTATQVTAGGYWPSVNSVLLTLTFTNPLYGTAQGQTTSVNVPQTLSFTRVIGVMAKIGVAT
;
A
#
# COMPACT_ATOMS: atom_id res chain seq x y z
N MET A 1 -74.12 -0.62 35.18
CA MET A 1 -73.56 -1.72 36.04
C MET A 1 -72.31 -2.20 35.36
N SER A 2 -71.14 -1.74 35.83
CA SER A 2 -69.85 -2.20 35.31
C SER A 2 -69.40 -3.46 35.98
N ARG A 3 -69.30 -4.58 35.24
CA ARG A 3 -68.80 -5.87 35.74
C ARG A 3 -67.26 -5.75 35.92
N ARG A 4 -66.81 -5.65 37.15
CA ARG A 4 -65.42 -5.81 37.52
C ARG A 4 -64.98 -7.27 37.26
N ARG A 5 -64.07 -7.47 36.31
CA ARG A 5 -63.46 -8.78 36.07
C ARG A 5 -62.56 -9.12 37.27
N PRO A 6 -62.65 -10.36 37.80
CA PRO A 6 -61.76 -10.74 38.89
C PRO A 6 -60.32 -10.77 38.40
N GLN A 7 -59.42 -10.04 39.09
CA GLN A 7 -57.97 -10.15 38.89
C GLN A 7 -57.49 -11.48 39.44
N ARG A 8 -57.03 -12.32 38.54
CA ARG A 8 -56.31 -13.58 38.92
C ARG A 8 -54.86 -13.21 39.26
N GLY A 9 -54.43 -13.50 40.47
CA GLY A 9 -53.04 -13.33 40.88
C GLY A 9 -52.15 -14.40 40.22
N PHE A 10 -50.94 -14.05 39.86
CA PHE A 10 -49.93 -14.97 39.34
C PHE A 10 -49.49 -15.94 40.43
N THR A 11 -49.33 -17.21 40.07
CA THR A 11 -48.78 -18.22 41.00
C THR A 11 -47.25 -18.10 41.04
N LEU A 12 -46.66 -18.47 42.18
CA LEU A 12 -45.22 -18.40 42.37
C LEU A 12 -44.45 -19.23 41.33
N ILE A 13 -45.02 -20.39 40.93
CA ILE A 13 -44.43 -21.28 39.91
C ILE A 13 -44.45 -20.65 38.51
N GLU A 14 -45.50 -19.89 38.19
CA GLU A 14 -45.63 -19.22 36.90
C GLU A 14 -44.55 -18.09 36.74
N LEU A 15 -44.27 -17.40 37.86
CA LEU A 15 -43.20 -16.39 37.91
C LEU A 15 -41.82 -17.03 37.78
N MET A 16 -41.58 -18.20 38.41
CA MET A 16 -40.32 -18.94 38.28
C MET A 16 -40.08 -19.41 36.83
N ILE A 17 -41.10 -19.97 36.18
CA ILE A 17 -41.02 -20.42 34.79
C ILE A 17 -40.79 -19.23 33.86
N ALA A 18 -41.48 -18.10 34.06
CA ALA A 18 -41.31 -16.90 33.25
C ALA A 18 -39.90 -16.34 33.37
N MET A 19 -39.31 -16.30 34.58
CA MET A 19 -37.90 -15.89 34.78
C MET A 19 -36.92 -16.83 34.11
N LEU A 20 -37.13 -18.14 34.15
CA LEU A 20 -36.25 -19.13 33.54
C LEU A 20 -36.26 -19.01 32.01
N ILE A 21 -37.45 -18.88 31.40
CA ILE A 21 -37.58 -18.61 29.95
C ILE A 21 -36.96 -17.28 29.58
N GLY A 22 -37.21 -16.24 30.37
CA GLY A 22 -36.64 -14.91 30.14
C GLY A 22 -35.09 -14.93 30.17
N LEU A 23 -34.50 -15.64 31.13
CA LEU A 23 -33.03 -15.77 31.24
C LEU A 23 -32.46 -16.55 30.05
N PHE A 24 -33.14 -17.62 29.60
CA PHE A 24 -32.72 -18.39 28.45
C PHE A 24 -32.76 -17.56 27.15
N LEU A 25 -33.84 -16.81 26.92
CA LEU A 25 -33.96 -15.89 25.77
C LEU A 25 -32.91 -14.80 25.80
N LEU A 26 -32.61 -14.22 26.97
CA LEU A 26 -31.63 -13.21 27.15
C LEU A 26 -30.22 -13.72 26.86
N GLY A 27 -29.89 -14.94 27.30
CA GLY A 27 -28.66 -15.64 26.98
C GLY A 27 -28.48 -15.86 25.47
N GLY A 28 -29.55 -16.30 24.77
CA GLY A 28 -29.55 -16.46 23.32
C GLY A 28 -29.35 -15.13 22.58
N LEU A 29 -29.98 -14.03 23.06
CA LEU A 29 -29.82 -12.71 22.49
C LEU A 29 -28.39 -12.17 22.63
N LEU A 30 -27.78 -12.38 23.80
CA LEU A 30 -26.40 -11.95 24.06
C LEU A 30 -25.42 -12.66 23.13
N THR A 31 -25.58 -13.95 22.86
CA THR A 31 -24.71 -14.69 21.93
C THR A 31 -24.84 -14.17 20.50
N LEU A 32 -26.06 -13.85 20.05
CA LEU A 32 -26.32 -13.25 18.75
C LEU A 32 -25.65 -11.87 18.61
N VAL A 33 -25.82 -11.00 19.63
CA VAL A 33 -25.22 -9.65 19.61
C VAL A 33 -23.68 -9.73 19.63
N ALA A 34 -23.10 -10.66 20.40
CA ALA A 34 -21.65 -10.87 20.40
C ALA A 34 -21.15 -11.32 19.02
N GLY A 35 -21.84 -12.28 18.37
CA GLY A 35 -21.52 -12.73 17.02
C GLY A 35 -21.60 -11.61 15.97
N MET A 36 -22.65 -10.79 16.02
CA MET A 36 -22.80 -9.64 15.13
C MET A 36 -21.65 -8.63 15.29
N ARG A 37 -21.28 -8.27 16.51
CA ARG A 37 -20.17 -7.33 16.77
C ARG A 37 -18.86 -7.84 16.19
N THR A 38 -18.57 -9.12 16.34
CA THR A 38 -17.35 -9.73 15.79
C THR A 38 -17.36 -9.66 14.25
N THR A 39 -18.49 -10.01 13.63
CA THR A 39 -18.64 -9.96 12.16
C THR A 39 -18.47 -8.53 11.62
N PHE A 40 -19.10 -7.54 12.26
CA PHE A 40 -18.94 -6.14 11.86
C PHE A 40 -17.49 -5.64 12.02
N GLY A 41 -16.81 -6.04 13.10
CA GLY A 41 -15.39 -5.71 13.29
C GLY A 41 -14.49 -6.29 12.19
N MET A 42 -14.72 -7.54 11.79
CA MET A 42 -13.98 -8.18 10.69
C MET A 42 -14.23 -7.50 9.34
N GLN A 43 -15.48 -7.19 9.02
CA GLN A 43 -15.83 -6.47 7.79
C GLN A 43 -15.22 -5.08 7.75
N GLY A 44 -15.25 -4.35 8.87
CA GLY A 44 -14.61 -3.04 8.99
C GLY A 44 -13.09 -3.11 8.80
N GLY A 45 -12.43 -4.09 9.40
CA GLY A 45 -10.98 -4.30 9.24
C GLY A 45 -10.58 -4.62 7.79
N LEU A 46 -11.37 -5.46 7.10
CA LEU A 46 -11.12 -5.78 5.69
C LEU A 46 -11.35 -4.57 4.77
N ALA A 47 -12.40 -3.79 5.01
CA ALA A 47 -12.67 -2.56 4.26
C ALA A 47 -11.52 -1.55 4.44
N GLN A 48 -11.04 -1.35 5.67
CA GLN A 48 -9.91 -0.48 5.96
C GLN A 48 -8.63 -0.95 5.26
N LEU A 49 -8.37 -2.26 5.21
CA LEU A 49 -7.23 -2.82 4.51
C LEU A 49 -7.31 -2.52 3.01
N GLN A 50 -8.49 -2.74 2.39
CA GLN A 50 -8.70 -2.46 0.96
C GLN A 50 -8.52 -0.97 0.63
N ASP A 51 -9.01 -0.07 1.48
CA ASP A 51 -8.82 1.36 1.31
C ASP A 51 -7.33 1.75 1.43
N SER A 52 -6.63 1.20 2.41
CA SER A 52 -5.20 1.43 2.61
C SER A 52 -4.36 0.89 1.45
N GLU A 53 -4.67 -0.31 0.95
CA GLU A 53 -4.02 -0.91 -0.21
C GLU A 53 -4.22 -0.03 -1.45
N ARG A 54 -5.47 0.34 -1.75
CA ARG A 54 -5.80 1.16 -2.90
C ARG A 54 -5.10 2.52 -2.85
N LEU A 55 -5.08 3.16 -1.68
CA LEU A 55 -4.39 4.45 -1.50
C LEU A 55 -2.88 4.29 -1.72
N ALA A 56 -2.25 3.27 -1.10
CA ALA A 56 -0.83 2.99 -1.26
C ALA A 56 -0.46 2.78 -2.73
N MET A 57 -1.22 1.91 -3.42
CA MET A 57 -0.96 1.58 -4.82
C MET A 57 -1.19 2.76 -5.75
N THR A 58 -2.13 3.64 -5.44
CA THR A 58 -2.37 4.86 -6.24
C THR A 58 -1.23 5.86 -6.06
N LEU A 59 -0.84 6.16 -4.82
CA LEU A 59 0.27 7.09 -4.54
C LEU A 59 1.59 6.62 -5.17
N LEU A 60 1.91 5.33 -5.01
CA LEU A 60 3.10 4.76 -5.62
C LEU A 60 3.03 4.79 -7.15
N ALA A 61 1.86 4.51 -7.72
CA ALA A 61 1.68 4.54 -9.17
C ALA A 61 1.87 5.94 -9.74
N ASP A 62 1.26 6.96 -9.13
CA ASP A 62 1.34 8.34 -9.60
C ASP A 62 2.79 8.83 -9.64
N VAL A 63 3.55 8.59 -8.57
CA VAL A 63 4.95 9.01 -8.50
C VAL A 63 5.84 8.19 -9.44
N ILE A 64 5.66 6.86 -9.51
CA ILE A 64 6.48 5.99 -10.38
C ILE A 64 6.19 6.28 -11.86
N GLN A 65 4.94 6.52 -12.24
CA GLN A 65 4.59 6.89 -13.62
C GLN A 65 5.21 8.21 -14.05
N THR A 66 5.35 9.16 -13.12
CA THR A 66 5.97 10.47 -13.36
C THR A 66 7.50 10.37 -13.45
N ALA A 67 8.10 9.23 -13.10
CA ALA A 67 9.56 9.05 -13.14
C ALA A 67 10.15 9.48 -14.49
N GLY A 68 11.15 10.35 -14.45
CA GLY A 68 11.81 10.81 -15.66
C GLY A 68 11.06 11.93 -16.40
N TYR A 69 9.96 12.43 -15.89
CA TYR A 69 9.31 13.62 -16.43
C TYR A 69 10.23 14.85 -16.28
N TYR A 70 10.29 15.66 -17.31
CA TYR A 70 10.95 16.97 -17.33
C TYR A 70 10.22 17.92 -18.27
N PRO A 71 10.15 19.22 -17.93
CA PRO A 71 9.50 20.23 -18.77
C PRO A 71 10.32 20.53 -20.02
N THR A 72 9.65 21.04 -21.07
CA THR A 72 10.24 21.53 -22.30
C THR A 72 11.14 20.49 -23.04
N PRO A 73 10.58 19.35 -23.48
CA PRO A 73 11.34 18.29 -24.17
C PRO A 73 11.90 18.73 -25.54
N THR A 74 11.44 19.85 -26.07
CA THR A 74 11.96 20.47 -27.30
C THR A 74 13.34 21.16 -27.09
N VAL A 75 13.66 21.50 -25.84
CA VAL A 75 14.91 22.20 -25.46
C VAL A 75 15.83 21.29 -24.65
N ASN A 76 15.23 20.49 -23.78
CA ASN A 76 15.94 19.59 -22.86
C ASN A 76 15.84 18.13 -23.35
N THR A 77 16.86 17.37 -23.07
CA THR A 77 16.84 15.90 -23.15
C THR A 77 16.82 15.32 -21.75
N ALA A 78 16.46 14.03 -21.61
CA ALA A 78 16.52 13.35 -20.32
C ALA A 78 17.92 13.46 -19.68
N VAL A 79 18.97 13.41 -20.48
CA VAL A 79 20.37 13.51 -20.04
C VAL A 79 20.71 14.90 -19.47
N THR A 80 20.23 15.97 -20.12
CA THR A 80 20.48 17.35 -19.69
C THR A 80 19.60 17.74 -18.49
N ALA A 81 18.35 17.27 -18.47
CA ALA A 81 17.40 17.56 -17.41
C ALA A 81 17.72 16.80 -16.11
N MET A 82 18.29 15.60 -16.23
CA MET A 82 18.59 14.72 -15.11
C MET A 82 20.08 14.31 -15.09
N PRO A 83 20.99 15.24 -14.71
CA PRO A 83 22.41 14.93 -14.63
C PRO A 83 22.71 13.88 -13.54
N VAL A 84 23.91 13.31 -13.58
CA VAL A 84 24.43 12.43 -12.51
C VAL A 84 24.38 13.19 -11.18
N SER A 85 23.75 12.61 -10.17
CA SER A 85 23.59 13.19 -8.84
C SER A 85 23.24 12.15 -7.79
N GLY A 86 23.90 12.15 -6.64
CA GLY A 86 23.60 11.24 -5.53
C GLY A 86 23.63 9.77 -5.94
N VAL A 87 22.50 9.08 -5.78
CA VAL A 87 22.35 7.66 -6.12
C VAL A 87 22.19 7.38 -7.64
N TYR A 88 21.99 8.43 -8.43
CA TYR A 88 21.83 8.34 -9.88
C TYR A 88 23.20 8.42 -10.56
N THR A 89 23.75 7.26 -10.90
CA THR A 89 25.12 7.13 -11.46
C THR A 89 25.22 7.39 -12.95
N THR A 90 24.06 7.45 -13.63
CA THR A 90 24.00 7.70 -15.08
C THR A 90 23.09 8.90 -15.36
N ALA A 91 23.49 9.76 -16.29
CA ALA A 91 22.67 10.89 -16.73
C ALA A 91 21.39 10.37 -17.42
N GLY A 92 20.24 11.02 -17.15
CA GLY A 92 18.93 10.57 -17.62
C GLY A 92 18.30 9.45 -16.76
N GLN A 93 19.01 8.93 -15.78
CA GLN A 93 18.45 7.95 -14.85
C GLN A 93 17.39 8.61 -13.95
N SER A 94 16.20 8.03 -13.89
CA SER A 94 15.06 8.54 -13.11
C SER A 94 14.65 7.65 -11.95
N LEU A 95 15.09 6.40 -11.95
CA LEU A 95 14.78 5.40 -10.93
C LEU A 95 16.06 4.89 -10.29
N TYR A 96 15.97 4.60 -9.01
CA TYR A 96 16.95 3.88 -8.23
C TYR A 96 16.24 3.09 -7.14
N GLY A 97 16.84 2.01 -6.67
CA GLY A 97 16.28 1.24 -5.58
C GLY A 97 17.33 0.44 -4.86
N THR A 98 16.96 -0.04 -3.68
CA THR A 98 17.76 -0.97 -2.90
C THR A 98 16.95 -2.22 -2.61
N ALA A 99 17.56 -3.38 -2.75
CA ALA A 99 16.99 -4.62 -2.27
C ALA A 99 17.36 -4.77 -0.78
N GLY A 100 16.35 -4.85 0.07
CA GLY A 100 16.49 -4.93 1.52
C GLY A 100 16.08 -6.29 2.07
N ALA A 101 16.66 -6.66 3.23
CA ALA A 101 16.04 -7.66 4.09
C ALA A 101 14.74 -7.05 4.68
N ALA A 102 13.92 -7.89 5.36
CA ALA A 102 12.70 -7.38 6.00
C ALA A 102 12.96 -6.05 6.75
N PRO A 103 12.08 -5.05 6.60
CA PRO A 103 10.74 -5.08 6.03
C PRO A 103 10.65 -4.92 4.51
N GLY A 104 11.76 -4.84 3.77
CA GLY A 104 11.71 -4.87 2.31
C GLY A 104 12.59 -3.86 1.60
N ASP A 105 12.26 -3.67 0.33
CA ASP A 105 13.00 -2.85 -0.62
C ASP A 105 12.68 -1.37 -0.45
N SER A 106 13.51 -0.51 -1.09
CA SER A 106 13.19 0.90 -1.29
C SER A 106 13.22 1.28 -2.76
N ILE A 107 12.46 2.31 -3.13
CA ILE A 107 12.49 2.91 -4.46
C ILE A 107 12.62 4.41 -4.35
N THR A 108 13.52 4.97 -5.15
CA THR A 108 13.74 6.41 -5.27
C THR A 108 13.41 6.83 -6.70
N VAL A 109 12.55 7.82 -6.82
CA VAL A 109 11.99 8.30 -8.08
C VAL A 109 12.35 9.77 -8.25
N ARG A 110 12.95 10.12 -9.41
CA ARG A 110 13.33 11.48 -9.75
C ARG A 110 12.57 11.98 -10.97
N TYR A 111 12.07 13.20 -10.87
CA TYR A 111 11.46 13.97 -11.96
C TYR A 111 11.57 15.47 -11.69
N LEU A 112 11.28 16.30 -12.70
CA LEU A 112 11.33 17.74 -12.61
C LEU A 112 9.94 18.34 -12.82
N THR A 113 9.61 19.39 -12.06
CA THR A 113 8.45 20.26 -12.33
C THR A 113 8.91 21.58 -12.92
N ALA A 114 8.13 22.16 -13.83
CA ALA A 114 8.32 23.53 -14.31
C ALA A 114 7.86 24.58 -13.29
N GLY A 115 7.13 24.15 -12.27
CA GLY A 115 6.33 25.03 -11.42
C GLY A 115 5.01 25.41 -12.07
N ASN A 116 3.92 25.37 -11.29
CA ASN A 116 2.54 25.61 -11.75
C ASN A 116 2.07 24.66 -12.88
N ASP A 117 2.68 23.50 -13.02
CA ASP A 117 2.37 22.48 -14.02
C ASP A 117 1.50 21.33 -13.48
N GLY A 118 1.09 21.39 -12.22
CA GLY A 118 0.25 20.38 -11.57
C GLY A 118 1.01 19.12 -11.14
N VAL A 119 2.32 19.06 -11.34
CA VAL A 119 3.16 17.94 -10.86
C VAL A 119 3.23 18.00 -9.33
N ILE A 120 2.94 16.86 -8.69
CA ILE A 120 2.93 16.73 -7.24
C ILE A 120 4.06 15.82 -6.77
N ASP A 121 4.51 16.03 -5.52
CA ASP A 121 5.41 15.11 -4.84
C ASP A 121 4.65 13.95 -4.15
N CYS A 122 5.38 13.05 -3.52
CA CYS A 122 4.80 11.91 -2.81
C CYS A 122 3.97 12.28 -1.56
N THR A 123 3.98 13.54 -1.15
CA THR A 123 3.17 14.06 -0.04
C THR A 123 1.97 14.89 -0.54
N GLY A 124 1.83 15.01 -1.87
CA GLY A 124 0.73 15.74 -2.51
C GLY A 124 0.93 17.24 -2.65
N ASN A 125 2.14 17.75 -2.40
CA ASN A 125 2.43 19.18 -2.58
C ASN A 125 2.70 19.51 -4.05
N THR A 126 2.30 20.71 -4.46
CA THR A 126 2.60 21.33 -5.75
C THR A 126 3.67 22.42 -5.59
N TYR A 127 4.31 22.78 -6.70
CA TYR A 127 5.42 23.73 -6.72
C TYR A 127 5.12 24.90 -7.65
N THR A 128 5.53 26.10 -7.25
CA THR A 128 5.35 27.32 -8.05
C THR A 128 6.58 27.66 -8.89
N VAL A 129 7.71 27.02 -8.61
CA VAL A 129 8.99 27.22 -9.31
C VAL A 129 9.54 25.89 -9.81
N ALA A 130 10.34 25.93 -10.86
CA ALA A 130 11.00 24.75 -11.39
C ALA A 130 11.88 24.09 -10.31
N THR A 131 11.62 22.81 -10.05
CA THR A 131 12.26 22.07 -8.96
C THR A 131 12.50 20.61 -9.36
N THR A 132 13.64 20.06 -8.95
CA THR A 132 13.90 18.63 -9.05
C THR A 132 13.33 17.94 -7.81
N LEU A 133 12.47 16.95 -8.02
CA LEU A 133 11.83 16.18 -6.97
C LEU A 133 12.44 14.77 -6.93
N VAL A 134 12.94 14.39 -5.76
CA VAL A 134 13.49 13.06 -5.49
C VAL A 134 12.66 12.44 -4.36
N ASN A 135 11.79 11.52 -4.71
CA ASN A 135 10.85 10.87 -3.79
C ASN A 135 11.37 9.47 -3.46
N THR A 136 11.59 9.17 -2.19
CA THR A 136 12.03 7.85 -1.74
C THR A 136 10.96 7.19 -0.91
N PHE A 137 10.47 6.05 -1.38
CA PHE A 137 9.53 5.19 -0.64
C PHE A 137 10.26 4.03 0.00
N GLN A 138 9.94 3.79 1.26
CA GLN A 138 10.47 2.68 2.05
C GLN A 138 9.53 2.33 3.20
N LEU A 139 9.76 1.20 3.85
CA LEU A 139 9.07 0.87 5.09
C LEU A 139 9.89 1.35 6.29
N THR A 140 9.22 2.03 7.20
CA THR A 140 9.82 2.49 8.48
C THR A 140 9.11 1.83 9.65
N ALA A 141 9.87 1.37 10.63
CA ALA A 141 9.33 0.77 11.84
C ALA A 141 8.61 1.83 12.68
N LEU A 142 7.39 1.51 13.14
CA LEU A 142 6.58 2.35 14.02
C LEU A 142 6.72 2.00 15.49
N GLY A 143 7.22 0.81 15.81
CA GLY A 143 7.37 0.32 17.17
C GLY A 143 8.27 -0.90 17.22
N THR A 144 8.63 -1.31 18.43
CA THR A 144 9.55 -2.42 18.66
C THR A 144 8.87 -3.70 19.15
N THR A 145 7.67 -3.60 19.73
CA THR A 145 6.98 -4.78 20.32
C THR A 145 5.45 -4.57 20.34
N PRO A 146 4.68 -5.20 19.45
CA PRO A 146 5.10 -5.90 18.22
C PRO A 146 5.66 -4.93 17.19
N GLN A 147 6.58 -5.41 16.37
CA GLN A 147 7.15 -4.59 15.30
C GLN A 147 6.12 -4.38 14.19
N THR A 148 5.73 -3.12 14.00
CA THR A 148 4.81 -2.68 12.95
C THR A 148 5.53 -1.70 12.04
N TYR A 149 5.13 -1.68 10.77
CA TYR A 149 5.76 -0.83 9.79
C TYR A 149 4.73 0.07 9.12
N ALA A 150 5.22 1.18 8.59
CA ALA A 150 4.46 2.06 7.72
C ALA A 150 5.20 2.27 6.41
N LEU A 151 4.45 2.40 5.33
CA LEU A 151 4.96 2.97 4.10
C LEU A 151 5.18 4.46 4.33
N THR A 152 6.41 4.89 4.12
CA THR A 152 6.83 6.29 4.28
C THR A 152 7.39 6.83 2.98
N CYS A 153 7.30 8.12 2.81
CA CYS A 153 7.99 8.85 1.75
C CYS A 153 8.89 9.94 2.31
N SER A 154 10.10 10.04 1.77
CA SER A 154 11.04 11.13 1.99
C SER A 154 11.23 11.90 0.70
N LEU A 155 11.07 13.23 0.75
CA LEU A 155 11.29 14.13 -0.37
C LEU A 155 12.69 14.78 -0.25
N ASN A 156 13.50 14.69 -1.30
CA ASN A 156 14.85 15.31 -1.38
C ASN A 156 15.73 15.02 -0.14
N GLY A 157 15.59 13.83 0.46
CA GLY A 157 16.32 13.44 1.67
C GLY A 157 15.83 14.07 2.97
N ALA A 158 14.69 14.75 2.96
CA ALA A 158 14.04 15.25 4.18
C ALA A 158 13.53 14.12 5.07
N THR A 159 13.05 14.47 6.27
CA THR A 159 12.43 13.51 7.18
C THR A 159 11.27 12.78 6.49
N ALA A 160 11.28 11.47 6.62
CA ALA A 160 10.24 10.63 6.00
C ALA A 160 8.87 10.89 6.65
N VAL A 161 7.86 11.07 5.82
CA VAL A 161 6.46 11.25 6.21
C VAL A 161 5.75 9.90 6.10
N GLN A 162 4.99 9.54 7.11
CA GLN A 162 4.17 8.34 7.08
C GLN A 162 2.97 8.52 6.15
N LEU A 163 2.80 7.60 5.22
CA LEU A 163 1.68 7.56 4.29
C LEU A 163 0.62 6.56 4.77
N ILE A 164 1.01 5.32 4.98
CA ILE A 164 0.09 4.21 5.29
C ILE A 164 0.72 3.28 6.31
N SER A 165 -0.05 2.90 7.32
CA SER A 165 0.32 1.91 8.33
C SER A 165 -0.15 0.50 7.97
N GLY A 166 0.37 -0.50 8.70
CA GLY A 166 -0.05 -1.90 8.55
C GLY A 166 0.58 -2.65 7.38
N VAL A 167 1.55 -2.05 6.70
CA VAL A 167 2.37 -2.73 5.68
C VAL A 167 3.46 -3.52 6.38
N THR A 168 3.61 -4.80 6.04
CA THR A 168 4.60 -5.70 6.65
C THR A 168 5.79 -5.97 5.74
N ASN A 169 5.60 -5.86 4.42
CA ASN A 169 6.69 -6.05 3.45
C ASN A 169 6.43 -5.23 2.18
N LEU A 170 7.51 -4.71 1.60
CA LEU A 170 7.55 -4.04 0.31
C LEU A 170 8.58 -4.76 -0.56
N GLN A 171 8.14 -5.32 -1.68
CA GLN A 171 8.99 -6.02 -2.62
C GLN A 171 8.89 -5.37 -4.00
N ILE A 172 10.03 -5.13 -4.63
CA ILE A 172 10.12 -4.37 -5.88
C ILE A 172 11.00 -5.11 -6.89
N LEU A 173 10.44 -5.36 -8.06
CA LEU A 173 11.20 -5.83 -9.21
C LEU A 173 11.11 -4.80 -10.34
N TYR A 174 12.21 -4.64 -11.05
CA TYR A 174 12.36 -3.68 -12.13
C TYR A 174 12.30 -4.39 -13.47
N GLY A 175 11.33 -4.03 -14.30
CA GLY A 175 11.21 -4.53 -15.66
C GLY A 175 12.20 -3.81 -16.56
N VAL A 176 13.16 -4.55 -17.05
CA VAL A 176 14.27 -4.05 -17.86
C VAL A 176 14.34 -4.75 -19.20
N LYS A 177 14.98 -4.10 -20.16
CA LYS A 177 15.43 -4.72 -21.40
C LYS A 177 16.89 -5.09 -21.25
N THR A 178 17.18 -6.37 -21.15
CA THR A 178 18.55 -6.89 -21.07
C THR A 178 19.12 -7.23 -22.45
N ASN A 179 18.25 -7.57 -23.42
CA ASN A 179 18.64 -7.89 -24.77
C ASN A 179 18.75 -6.62 -25.62
N THR A 180 19.98 -6.18 -25.88
CA THR A 180 20.27 -4.99 -26.70
C THR A 180 20.17 -5.22 -28.22
N THR A 181 20.02 -6.46 -28.67
CA THR A 181 19.96 -6.80 -30.10
C THR A 181 18.54 -6.68 -30.67
N SER A 182 17.50 -6.66 -29.84
CA SER A 182 16.12 -6.45 -30.27
C SER A 182 15.79 -4.94 -30.32
N SER A 183 15.10 -4.50 -31.35
CA SER A 183 14.59 -3.13 -31.45
C SER A 183 13.40 -2.91 -30.49
N GLY A 184 13.21 -1.67 -30.01
CA GLY A 184 12.09 -1.28 -29.14
C GLY A 184 12.41 -1.38 -27.64
N ASP A 185 11.51 -0.85 -26.81
CA ASP A 185 11.64 -0.77 -25.35
C ASP A 185 10.90 -1.91 -24.61
N SER A 186 10.79 -3.08 -25.25
CA SER A 186 10.12 -4.24 -24.66
C SER A 186 10.89 -4.77 -23.45
N ILE A 187 10.16 -5.01 -22.37
CA ILE A 187 10.69 -5.64 -21.16
C ILE A 187 10.88 -7.12 -21.44
N ASP A 188 12.05 -7.64 -21.16
CA ASP A 188 12.38 -9.07 -21.28
C ASP A 188 12.64 -9.75 -19.94
N SER A 189 12.93 -8.97 -18.88
CA SER A 189 13.25 -9.51 -17.56
C SER A 189 12.77 -8.60 -16.43
N TYR A 190 12.35 -9.21 -15.32
CA TYR A 190 12.13 -8.52 -14.06
C TYR A 190 13.26 -8.86 -13.08
N LEU A 191 13.99 -7.84 -12.65
CA LEU A 191 15.21 -7.98 -11.84
C LEU A 191 15.06 -7.26 -10.50
N THR A 192 15.75 -7.76 -9.47
CA THR A 192 15.89 -7.05 -8.19
C THR A 192 16.81 -5.82 -8.34
N ALA A 193 16.72 -4.86 -7.43
CA ALA A 193 17.58 -3.68 -7.44
C ALA A 193 19.07 -4.02 -7.48
N THR A 194 19.48 -5.08 -6.76
CA THR A 194 20.87 -5.58 -6.78
C THR A 194 21.29 -6.06 -8.16
N GLN A 195 20.44 -6.81 -8.84
CA GLN A 195 20.72 -7.30 -10.20
C GLN A 195 20.74 -6.17 -11.24
N VAL A 196 19.80 -5.19 -11.12
CA VAL A 196 19.78 -4.00 -11.98
C VAL A 196 21.06 -3.19 -11.81
N THR A 197 21.52 -3.02 -10.56
CA THR A 197 22.76 -2.29 -10.25
C THR A 197 23.99 -3.05 -10.82
N ALA A 198 24.09 -4.36 -10.59
CA ALA A 198 25.18 -5.18 -11.09
C ALA A 198 25.27 -5.19 -12.61
N GLY A 199 24.13 -5.16 -13.31
CA GLY A 199 24.07 -5.13 -14.77
C GLY A 199 24.13 -3.73 -15.39
N GLY A 200 24.09 -2.65 -14.59
CA GLY A 200 24.02 -1.29 -15.09
C GLY A 200 22.72 -0.92 -15.80
N TYR A 201 21.62 -1.63 -15.52
CA TYR A 201 20.36 -1.53 -16.26
C TYR A 201 19.43 -0.40 -15.80
N TRP A 202 19.83 0.46 -14.84
CA TRP A 202 18.97 1.56 -14.36
C TRP A 202 18.42 2.47 -15.47
N PRO A 203 19.20 2.83 -16.51
CA PRO A 203 18.65 3.63 -17.62
C PRO A 203 17.62 2.91 -18.48
N SER A 204 17.59 1.57 -18.41
CA SER A 204 16.71 0.70 -19.21
C SER A 204 15.52 0.15 -18.43
N VAL A 205 15.24 0.72 -17.25
CA VAL A 205 14.05 0.35 -16.47
C VAL A 205 12.83 1.02 -17.09
N ASN A 206 11.89 0.22 -17.60
CA ASN A 206 10.67 0.67 -18.26
C ASN A 206 9.40 0.42 -17.43
N SER A 207 9.47 -0.49 -16.46
CA SER A 207 8.38 -0.72 -15.52
C SER A 207 8.88 -1.16 -14.14
N VAL A 208 7.99 -1.07 -13.18
CA VAL A 208 8.20 -1.52 -11.81
C VAL A 208 7.08 -2.48 -11.44
N LEU A 209 7.41 -3.70 -11.03
CA LEU A 209 6.48 -4.65 -10.43
C LEU A 209 6.61 -4.52 -8.92
N LEU A 210 5.53 -4.10 -8.30
CA LEU A 210 5.47 -3.75 -6.89
C LEU A 210 4.53 -4.70 -6.17
N THR A 211 5.01 -5.27 -5.06
CA THR A 211 4.20 -6.12 -4.17
C THR A 211 4.22 -5.53 -2.76
N LEU A 212 3.03 -5.15 -2.29
CA LEU A 212 2.79 -4.72 -0.91
C LEU A 212 2.12 -5.85 -0.13
N THR A 213 2.64 -6.13 1.04
CA THR A 213 2.08 -7.14 1.95
C THR A 213 1.57 -6.44 3.20
N PHE A 214 0.33 -6.75 3.58
CA PHE A 214 -0.34 -6.19 4.75
C PHE A 214 -0.66 -7.28 5.76
N THR A 215 -0.79 -6.92 7.03
CA THR A 215 -1.35 -7.80 8.04
C THR A 215 -2.81 -8.11 7.71
N ASN A 216 -3.19 -9.38 7.75
CA ASN A 216 -4.57 -9.78 7.52
C ASN A 216 -5.40 -9.53 8.79
N PRO A 217 -6.40 -8.64 8.77
CA PRO A 217 -7.23 -8.35 9.92
C PRO A 217 -8.13 -9.52 10.34
N LEU A 218 -8.29 -10.53 9.48
CA LEU A 218 -9.05 -11.74 9.77
C LEU A 218 -8.22 -12.80 10.50
N TYR A 219 -6.90 -12.66 10.53
CA TYR A 219 -6.01 -13.62 11.18
C TYR A 219 -6.16 -13.57 12.69
N GLY A 220 -6.44 -14.72 13.31
CA GLY A 220 -6.57 -14.85 14.77
C GLY A 220 -7.86 -14.27 15.38
N THR A 221 -8.77 -13.70 14.58
CA THR A 221 -10.03 -13.10 15.07
C THR A 221 -11.24 -14.05 15.05
N ALA A 222 -11.11 -15.22 14.46
CA ALA A 222 -12.21 -16.13 14.34
C ALA A 222 -12.56 -16.77 15.69
N GLN A 223 -13.74 -16.44 16.19
CA GLN A 223 -14.31 -17.09 17.37
C GLN A 223 -14.35 -18.62 17.19
N GLY A 224 -13.62 -19.34 18.03
CA GLY A 224 -13.62 -20.80 18.04
C GLY A 224 -12.85 -21.45 16.89
N GLN A 225 -12.08 -20.74 16.14
CA GLN A 225 -11.14 -21.32 15.19
C GLN A 225 -9.95 -21.92 15.94
N THR A 226 -10.12 -23.17 16.33
CA THR A 226 -9.01 -24.09 16.37
C THR A 226 -8.29 -24.02 15.02
N THR A 227 -7.00 -24.05 15.02
CA THR A 227 -5.95 -24.10 14.00
C THR A 227 -6.27 -24.69 12.59
N SER A 228 -7.52 -24.94 12.24
CA SER A 228 -7.94 -25.67 11.03
C SER A 228 -8.40 -24.79 9.87
N VAL A 229 -8.53 -23.49 10.03
CA VAL A 229 -8.83 -22.59 8.91
C VAL A 229 -7.54 -21.90 8.52
N ASN A 230 -7.02 -22.23 7.35
CA ASN A 230 -5.85 -21.62 6.73
C ASN A 230 -6.13 -20.16 6.32
N VAL A 231 -6.44 -19.30 7.31
CA VAL A 231 -6.48 -17.85 7.08
C VAL A 231 -5.04 -17.36 7.06
N PRO A 232 -4.53 -16.85 5.94
CA PRO A 232 -3.15 -16.40 5.87
C PRO A 232 -2.93 -15.22 6.82
N GLN A 233 -1.76 -15.18 7.45
CA GLN A 233 -1.39 -14.11 8.38
C GLN A 233 -1.27 -12.75 7.68
N THR A 234 -0.93 -12.78 6.41
CA THR A 234 -0.72 -11.59 5.59
C THR A 234 -1.44 -11.72 4.25
N LEU A 235 -1.76 -10.59 3.65
CA LEU A 235 -2.33 -10.46 2.31
C LEU A 235 -1.39 -9.64 1.45
N SER A 236 -1.04 -10.15 0.26
CA SER A 236 -0.15 -9.47 -0.68
C SER A 236 -0.91 -8.99 -1.91
N PHE A 237 -0.62 -7.77 -2.33
CA PHE A 237 -1.18 -7.13 -3.51
C PHE A 237 -0.05 -6.75 -4.46
N THR A 238 -0.19 -7.11 -5.72
CA THR A 238 0.85 -6.89 -6.72
C THR A 238 0.33 -6.02 -7.86
N ARG A 239 1.13 -5.05 -8.30
CA ARG A 239 0.82 -4.16 -9.41
C ARG A 239 2.05 -3.93 -10.27
N VAL A 240 1.86 -3.92 -11.59
CA VAL A 240 2.86 -3.45 -12.56
C VAL A 240 2.57 -2.00 -12.90
N ILE A 241 3.60 -1.17 -12.84
CA ILE A 241 3.53 0.26 -13.11
C ILE A 241 4.55 0.59 -14.20
N GLY A 242 4.09 1.14 -15.32
CA GLY A 242 4.96 1.58 -16.40
C GLY A 242 5.53 2.98 -16.12
N VAL A 243 6.76 3.23 -16.57
CA VAL A 243 7.41 4.55 -16.51
C VAL A 243 7.01 5.33 -17.76
N MET A 244 6.16 6.36 -17.61
CA MET A 244 5.56 7.05 -18.77
C MET A 244 6.59 7.72 -19.68
N ALA A 245 7.65 8.28 -19.12
CA ALA A 245 8.72 8.91 -19.89
C ALA A 245 9.52 7.91 -20.77
N LYS A 246 9.34 6.61 -20.54
CA LYS A 246 9.99 5.53 -21.32
C LYS A 246 9.05 4.81 -22.26
N ILE A 247 7.73 4.97 -22.08
CA ILE A 247 6.71 4.32 -22.92
C ILE A 247 6.32 5.30 -24.01
N GLY A 248 6.76 5.04 -25.26
CA GLY A 248 6.28 5.77 -26.43
C GLY A 248 7.26 6.73 -27.11
N VAL A 249 8.52 6.72 -26.75
CA VAL A 249 9.57 7.41 -27.53
C VAL A 249 10.21 6.38 -28.44
N ALA A 250 9.50 6.03 -29.53
CA ALA A 250 10.17 5.44 -30.70
C ALA A 250 10.96 6.58 -31.36
N THR A 251 12.28 6.60 -31.17
CA THR A 251 13.20 7.40 -31.97
C THR A 251 13.53 6.70 -33.26
#